data_3f6eb27d8a1f91ea0d476b17d655e3fe
#
_entry.id   3f6eb27d8a1f91ea0d476b17d655e3fe
#
_cell.length_a   1.000
_cell.length_b   1.000
_cell.length_c   1.000
_cell.angle_alpha   90.00
_cell.angle_beta   90.00
_cell.angle_gamma   90.00
#
_symmetry.space_group_name_H-M   'P 1'
#
loop_
_entity.id
_entity.type
_entity.pdbx_description
1 polymer ?
#
loop_
_entity_poly.entity_id
_entity_poly.type
_entity_poly.pdbx_seq_one_letter_code
_entity_poly.pdbx_strand_id
1 'polypeptide(L)'
;MTRKALNILRISSLFLFGLIFLFSCEADQLRILPILGERDVEYSVIDGKEITDTIYHKVPSFSYLNQDSILITSESMKGKVWVADFFFTYCPTICPSMTSEMKRLNFETKDLEKEVQFMSFSIDPENDTPSRLREYCQIYNIDAPNWFFFTGDEKETHILAKSFFNGAERDNNADGGFGHTDYFAIVDTSGYVRGIYSGTNSEQVNILQSDLRKLLKTEYGVIGSK
;
A
#
# COMPACT_ATOMS: atom_id res chain seq x y z
N MET A 1 -33.74 51.50 27.75
CA MET A 1 -32.67 50.51 27.83
C MET A 1 -31.34 51.24 28.09
N THR A 2 -30.71 50.96 29.22
CA THR A 2 -29.49 51.65 29.64
C THR A 2 -28.28 51.18 28.84
N ARG A 3 -27.31 52.07 28.56
CA ARG A 3 -26.04 51.71 27.83
C ARG A 3 -25.34 50.44 28.38
N LYS A 4 -25.49 50.13 29.67
CA LYS A 4 -24.97 48.93 30.31
C LYS A 4 -25.63 47.62 29.78
N ALA A 5 -26.95 47.61 29.55
CA ALA A 5 -27.66 46.46 29.01
C ALA A 5 -27.26 46.14 27.56
N LEU A 6 -27.00 47.18 26.76
CA LEU A 6 -26.56 47.01 25.38
C LEU A 6 -25.15 46.46 25.25
N ASN A 7 -24.25 46.83 26.18
CA ASN A 7 -22.88 46.28 26.22
C ASN A 7 -22.83 44.80 26.67
N ILE A 8 -23.67 44.42 27.64
CA ILE A 8 -23.78 43.02 28.08
C ILE A 8 -24.31 42.12 26.94
N LEU A 9 -25.32 42.59 26.20
CA LEU A 9 -25.86 41.85 25.05
C LEU A 9 -24.84 41.70 23.92
N ARG A 10 -23.99 42.72 23.66
CA ARG A 10 -22.91 42.64 22.65
C ARG A 10 -21.79 41.71 23.05
N ILE A 11 -21.38 41.68 24.32
CA ILE A 11 -20.36 40.78 24.84
C ILE A 11 -20.87 39.36 24.84
N SER A 12 -22.11 39.09 25.23
CA SER A 12 -22.74 37.77 25.20
C SER A 12 -22.88 37.23 23.77
N SER A 13 -23.22 38.07 22.78
CA SER A 13 -23.31 37.72 21.36
C SER A 13 -21.95 37.37 20.78
N LEU A 14 -20.88 38.08 21.14
CA LEU A 14 -19.51 37.81 20.70
C LEU A 14 -18.97 36.52 21.30
N PHE A 15 -19.31 36.21 22.57
CA PHE A 15 -18.94 34.93 23.21
C PHE A 15 -19.68 33.75 22.60
N LEU A 16 -20.95 33.88 22.25
CA LEU A 16 -21.74 32.84 21.60
C LEU A 16 -21.24 32.56 20.16
N PHE A 17 -20.81 33.58 19.42
CA PHE A 17 -20.22 33.45 18.08
C PHE A 17 -18.83 32.84 18.14
N GLY A 18 -18.02 33.12 19.16
CA GLY A 18 -16.70 32.51 19.40
C GLY A 18 -16.78 31.03 19.76
N LEU A 19 -17.84 30.57 20.46
CA LEU A 19 -18.01 29.19 20.84
C LEU A 19 -18.43 28.30 19.68
N ILE A 20 -19.08 28.82 18.65
CA ILE A 20 -19.48 28.06 17.43
C ILE A 20 -18.28 27.72 16.55
N PHE A 21 -17.19 28.50 16.60
CA PHE A 21 -15.99 28.25 15.84
C PHE A 21 -15.07 27.15 16.44
N LEU A 22 -15.30 26.74 17.68
CA LEU A 22 -14.48 25.70 18.33
C LEU A 22 -15.01 24.26 18.09
N PHE A 23 -16.16 24.09 17.48
CA PHE A 23 -16.67 22.82 16.98
C PHE A 23 -16.46 22.68 15.46
N SER A 24 -15.29 23.07 14.96
CA SER A 24 -14.78 22.45 13.75
C SER A 24 -14.38 21.04 14.13
N CYS A 25 -15.38 20.18 14.28
CA CYS A 25 -15.19 18.76 14.25
C CYS A 25 -14.55 18.46 12.88
N GLU A 26 -13.25 18.22 12.84
CA GLU A 26 -12.68 17.41 11.78
C GLU A 26 -13.46 16.09 11.84
N ALA A 27 -14.55 16.04 11.12
CA ALA A 27 -15.10 14.80 10.66
C ALA A 27 -13.99 14.22 9.78
N ASP A 28 -13.12 13.43 10.39
CA ASP A 28 -12.28 12.47 9.69
C ASP A 28 -13.28 11.58 8.94
N GLN A 29 -13.66 12.08 7.75
CA GLN A 29 -14.60 11.41 6.89
C GLN A 29 -13.95 10.06 6.64
N LEU A 30 -14.61 9.00 7.09
CA LEU A 30 -14.28 7.60 6.83
C LEU A 30 -14.27 7.41 5.30
N ARG A 31 -13.25 7.95 4.67
CA ARG A 31 -13.03 7.81 3.23
C ARG A 31 -12.55 6.39 3.02
N ILE A 32 -13.46 5.52 2.62
CA ILE A 32 -13.13 4.17 2.16
C ILE A 32 -12.15 4.32 1.00
N LEU A 33 -11.03 3.60 1.05
CA LEU A 33 -10.07 3.61 -0.06
C LEU A 33 -10.72 3.01 -1.31
N PRO A 34 -10.56 3.64 -2.48
CA PRO A 34 -11.14 3.12 -3.71
C PRO A 34 -10.49 1.78 -4.09
N ILE A 35 -11.21 0.95 -4.84
CA ILE A 35 -10.61 -0.12 -5.63
C ILE A 35 -10.11 0.50 -6.91
N LEU A 36 -8.82 0.36 -7.20
CA LEU A 36 -8.17 0.90 -8.39
C LEU A 36 -8.23 -0.09 -9.55
N GLY A 37 -8.17 0.43 -10.78
CA GLY A 37 -8.13 -0.34 -12.01
C GLY A 37 -9.43 -0.31 -12.80
N GLU A 38 -9.37 -1.01 -13.93
CA GLU A 38 -10.51 -1.14 -14.84
C GLU A 38 -11.64 -1.92 -14.18
N ARG A 39 -12.86 -1.63 -14.61
CA ARG A 39 -14.07 -2.30 -14.14
C ARG A 39 -14.79 -2.85 -15.35
N ASP A 40 -14.98 -4.16 -15.34
CA ASP A 40 -15.82 -4.85 -16.30
C ASP A 40 -17.21 -5.11 -15.71
N VAL A 41 -18.18 -5.33 -16.59
CA VAL A 41 -19.55 -5.62 -16.20
C VAL A 41 -19.92 -7.00 -16.73
N GLU A 42 -20.24 -7.93 -15.82
CA GLU A 42 -20.75 -9.24 -16.16
C GLU A 42 -22.28 -9.26 -16.03
N TYR A 43 -22.91 -9.77 -17.07
CA TYR A 43 -24.37 -9.96 -17.10
C TYR A 43 -24.67 -11.44 -16.92
N SER A 44 -25.47 -11.76 -15.92
CA SER A 44 -25.96 -13.13 -15.66
C SER A 44 -27.46 -13.14 -15.49
N VAL A 45 -28.08 -14.31 -15.71
CA VAL A 45 -29.52 -14.50 -15.46
C VAL A 45 -29.67 -15.56 -14.39
N ILE A 46 -30.18 -15.17 -13.21
CA ILE A 46 -30.45 -16.06 -12.09
C ILE A 46 -31.96 -16.00 -11.82
N ASP A 47 -32.62 -17.15 -11.83
CA ASP A 47 -34.08 -17.28 -11.63
C ASP A 47 -34.91 -16.37 -12.55
N GLY A 48 -34.47 -16.19 -13.82
CA GLY A 48 -35.16 -15.36 -14.81
C GLY A 48 -35.02 -13.85 -14.61
N LYS A 49 -34.14 -13.39 -13.67
CA LYS A 49 -33.81 -11.99 -13.47
C LYS A 49 -32.42 -11.72 -14.01
N GLU A 50 -32.27 -10.64 -14.76
CA GLU A 50 -30.96 -10.13 -15.14
C GLU A 50 -30.26 -9.55 -13.91
N ILE A 51 -29.02 -10.04 -13.64
CA ILE A 51 -28.14 -9.55 -12.61
C ILE A 51 -26.93 -8.97 -13.31
N THR A 52 -26.51 -7.81 -12.86
CA THR A 52 -25.34 -7.11 -13.36
C THR A 52 -24.33 -7.03 -12.24
N ASP A 53 -23.18 -7.70 -12.40
CA ASP A 53 -22.06 -7.66 -11.45
C ASP A 53 -20.91 -6.84 -11.99
N THR A 54 -20.24 -6.11 -11.12
CA THR A 54 -19.04 -5.36 -11.46
C THR A 54 -17.81 -6.20 -11.11
N ILE A 55 -17.00 -6.54 -12.12
CA ILE A 55 -15.72 -7.22 -11.94
C ILE A 55 -14.65 -6.15 -11.82
N TYR A 56 -13.96 -6.15 -10.69
CA TYR A 56 -12.84 -5.24 -10.44
C TYR A 56 -11.52 -5.88 -10.82
N HIS A 57 -10.56 -5.04 -11.26
CA HIS A 57 -9.18 -5.44 -11.45
C HIS A 57 -8.61 -6.06 -10.15
N LYS A 58 -8.00 -7.22 -10.28
CA LYS A 58 -7.45 -7.99 -9.16
C LYS A 58 -6.03 -8.45 -9.48
N VAL A 59 -5.17 -8.41 -8.48
CA VAL A 59 -3.84 -9.01 -8.56
C VAL A 59 -3.99 -10.52 -8.80
N PRO A 60 -3.37 -11.08 -9.85
CA PRO A 60 -3.45 -12.50 -10.15
C PRO A 60 -2.72 -13.33 -9.08
N SER A 61 -3.04 -14.61 -9.03
CA SER A 61 -2.30 -15.57 -8.18
C SER A 61 -0.86 -15.68 -8.65
N PHE A 62 0.06 -15.80 -7.69
CA PHE A 62 1.48 -15.95 -7.94
C PHE A 62 2.12 -16.99 -7.02
N SER A 63 3.31 -17.46 -7.41
CA SER A 63 4.11 -18.41 -6.66
C SER A 63 5.59 -18.11 -6.88
N TYR A 64 6.32 -17.70 -5.85
CA TYR A 64 7.71 -17.27 -5.93
C TYR A 64 8.55 -17.86 -4.79
N LEU A 65 9.85 -18.03 -5.04
CA LEU A 65 10.79 -18.29 -3.95
C LEU A 65 11.08 -17.00 -3.20
N ASN A 66 11.08 -17.09 -1.87
CA ASN A 66 11.51 -15.96 -1.04
C ASN A 66 13.05 -16.00 -0.80
N GLN A 67 13.57 -15.02 -0.08
CA GLN A 67 14.98 -14.92 0.30
C GLN A 67 15.50 -16.17 1.06
N ASP A 68 14.63 -16.96 1.66
CA ASP A 68 14.97 -18.18 2.39
C ASP A 68 14.83 -19.46 1.56
N SER A 69 14.65 -19.31 0.24
CA SER A 69 14.39 -20.40 -0.70
C SER A 69 13.11 -21.20 -0.40
N ILE A 70 12.15 -20.56 0.25
CA ILE A 70 10.83 -21.13 0.54
C ILE A 70 9.86 -20.67 -0.54
N LEU A 71 9.12 -21.63 -1.12
CA LEU A 71 8.08 -21.32 -2.09
C LEU A 71 6.87 -20.71 -1.35
N ILE A 72 6.55 -19.46 -1.69
CA ILE A 72 5.43 -18.72 -1.15
C ILE A 72 4.40 -18.48 -2.25
N THR A 73 3.14 -18.68 -1.95
CA THR A 73 2.02 -18.43 -2.87
C THR A 73 1.13 -17.33 -2.34
N SER A 74 0.43 -16.64 -3.25
CA SER A 74 -0.58 -15.64 -2.86
C SER A 74 -1.65 -16.22 -1.93
N GLU A 75 -1.98 -17.52 -2.07
CA GLU A 75 -2.93 -18.22 -1.21
C GLU A 75 -2.44 -18.31 0.25
N SER A 76 -1.12 -18.50 0.47
CA SER A 76 -0.55 -18.59 1.83
C SER A 76 -0.60 -17.28 2.61
N MET A 77 -0.91 -16.18 1.92
CA MET A 77 -1.01 -14.83 2.49
C MET A 77 -2.44 -14.28 2.50
N LYS A 78 -3.43 -15.16 2.27
CA LYS A 78 -4.85 -14.79 2.39
C LYS A 78 -5.17 -14.22 3.77
N GLY A 79 -6.06 -13.22 3.78
CA GLY A 79 -6.49 -12.57 5.02
C GLY A 79 -5.55 -11.47 5.51
N LYS A 80 -4.42 -11.24 4.83
CA LYS A 80 -3.53 -10.10 5.12
C LYS A 80 -3.73 -9.00 4.08
N VAL A 81 -3.50 -7.77 4.51
CA VAL A 81 -3.30 -6.63 3.60
C VAL A 81 -1.84 -6.62 3.19
N TRP A 82 -1.56 -6.34 1.91
CA TRP A 82 -0.19 -6.34 1.39
C TRP A 82 0.27 -4.91 1.10
N VAL A 83 1.57 -4.68 1.35
CA VAL A 83 2.30 -3.53 0.82
C VAL A 83 3.39 -4.09 -0.10
N ALA A 84 3.32 -3.77 -1.38
CA ALA A 84 4.16 -4.39 -2.40
C ALA A 84 4.94 -3.34 -3.19
N ASP A 85 6.18 -3.70 -3.58
CA ASP A 85 7.01 -2.99 -4.53
C ASP A 85 7.75 -3.93 -5.49
N PHE A 86 8.33 -3.34 -6.54
CA PHE A 86 9.15 -4.03 -7.54
C PHE A 86 10.52 -3.35 -7.58
N PHE A 87 11.58 -4.14 -7.45
CA PHE A 87 12.94 -3.68 -7.28
C PHE A 87 13.95 -4.63 -7.93
N PHE A 88 15.23 -4.30 -7.87
CA PHE A 88 16.33 -5.23 -8.11
C PHE A 88 17.57 -4.82 -7.31
N THR A 89 18.41 -5.80 -6.92
CA THR A 89 19.49 -5.57 -5.95
C THR A 89 20.64 -4.74 -6.50
N TYR A 90 20.80 -4.66 -7.80
CA TYR A 90 21.86 -3.90 -8.49
C TYR A 90 21.39 -2.51 -8.99
N CYS A 91 20.18 -2.08 -8.62
CA CYS A 91 19.69 -0.74 -8.95
C CYS A 91 20.54 0.32 -8.25
N PRO A 92 21.21 1.23 -9.00
CA PRO A 92 22.09 2.22 -8.40
C PRO A 92 21.38 3.51 -8.00
N THR A 93 20.09 3.65 -8.32
CA THR A 93 19.38 4.93 -8.24
C THR A 93 18.26 4.94 -7.19
N ILE A 94 17.06 4.45 -7.51
CA ILE A 94 15.87 4.63 -6.68
C ILE A 94 15.66 3.53 -5.64
N CYS A 95 16.05 2.27 -5.91
CA CYS A 95 15.81 1.15 -4.99
C CYS A 95 16.41 1.33 -3.59
N PRO A 96 17.62 1.92 -3.40
CA PRO A 96 18.13 2.18 -2.06
C PRO A 96 17.22 3.08 -1.22
N SER A 97 16.63 4.11 -1.85
CA SER A 97 15.67 5.01 -1.19
C SER A 97 14.35 4.28 -0.90
N MET A 98 13.81 3.55 -1.86
CA MET A 98 12.60 2.74 -1.70
C MET A 98 12.76 1.74 -0.55
N THR A 99 13.86 0.98 -0.53
CA THR A 99 14.13 0.00 0.53
C THR A 99 14.21 0.66 1.91
N SER A 100 14.83 1.84 2.00
CA SER A 100 14.92 2.59 3.26
C SER A 100 13.55 3.06 3.74
N GLU A 101 12.71 3.56 2.84
CA GLU A 101 11.35 4.00 3.15
C GLU A 101 10.43 2.80 3.49
N MET A 102 10.52 1.69 2.78
CA MET A 102 9.77 0.46 3.09
C MET A 102 10.17 -0.09 4.46
N LYS A 103 11.46 -0.07 4.80
CA LYS A 103 11.96 -0.45 6.13
C LYS A 103 11.42 0.47 7.22
N ARG A 104 11.40 1.78 6.99
CA ARG A 104 10.79 2.73 7.92
C ARG A 104 9.31 2.44 8.12
N LEU A 105 8.56 2.26 7.04
CA LEU A 105 7.14 1.94 7.08
C LEU A 105 6.88 0.63 7.84
N ASN A 106 7.65 -0.43 7.58
CA ASN A 106 7.53 -1.71 8.29
C ASN A 106 7.76 -1.53 9.79
N PHE A 107 8.79 -0.77 10.18
CA PHE A 107 9.07 -0.47 11.58
C PHE A 107 7.95 0.33 12.26
N GLU A 108 7.43 1.36 11.59
CA GLU A 108 6.36 2.22 12.11
C GLU A 108 4.98 1.54 12.15
N THR A 109 4.83 0.41 11.46
CA THR A 109 3.61 -0.41 11.45
C THR A 109 3.81 -1.78 12.12
N LYS A 110 4.83 -1.92 12.97
CA LYS A 110 5.16 -3.17 13.66
C LYS A 110 3.99 -3.72 14.51
N ASP A 111 3.14 -2.85 15.01
CA ASP A 111 1.91 -3.19 15.72
C ASP A 111 0.85 -3.88 14.83
N LEU A 112 1.04 -3.87 13.52
CA LEU A 112 0.17 -4.49 12.49
C LEU A 112 0.86 -5.68 11.79
N GLU A 113 1.94 -6.23 12.37
CA GLU A 113 2.76 -7.30 11.76
C GLU A 113 1.96 -8.55 11.38
N LYS A 114 0.90 -8.84 12.12
CA LYS A 114 0.06 -10.01 11.86
C LYS A 114 -0.90 -9.80 10.71
N GLU A 115 -1.34 -8.58 10.50
CA GLU A 115 -2.36 -8.17 9.53
C GLU A 115 -1.78 -7.69 8.20
N VAL A 116 -0.50 -7.24 8.23
CA VAL A 116 0.17 -6.68 7.06
C VAL A 116 1.34 -7.56 6.61
N GLN A 117 1.40 -7.82 5.32
CA GLN A 117 2.52 -8.49 4.66
C GLN A 117 3.23 -7.51 3.72
N PHE A 118 4.54 -7.34 3.90
CA PHE A 118 5.39 -6.59 3.00
C PHE A 118 5.97 -7.53 1.95
N MET A 119 6.03 -7.09 0.70
CA MET A 119 6.44 -7.89 -0.45
C MET A 119 7.28 -7.08 -1.41
N SER A 120 8.52 -7.48 -1.61
CA SER A 120 9.41 -6.89 -2.61
C SER A 120 9.73 -7.92 -3.68
N PHE A 121 9.26 -7.68 -4.92
CA PHE A 121 9.45 -8.58 -6.05
C PHE A 121 10.64 -8.13 -6.88
N SER A 122 11.64 -9.02 -7.04
CA SER A 122 12.75 -8.73 -7.94
C SER A 122 12.32 -8.85 -9.40
N ILE A 123 12.67 -7.83 -10.18
CA ILE A 123 12.48 -7.80 -11.64
C ILE A 123 13.69 -8.32 -12.42
N ASP A 124 14.78 -8.67 -11.72
CA ASP A 124 16.04 -9.19 -12.28
C ASP A 124 16.41 -10.55 -11.64
N PRO A 125 15.61 -11.61 -11.86
CA PRO A 125 15.84 -12.91 -11.24
C PRO A 125 17.12 -13.60 -11.68
N GLU A 126 17.72 -13.19 -12.78
CA GLU A 126 19.02 -13.69 -13.23
C GLU A 126 20.12 -13.38 -12.22
N ASN A 127 20.11 -12.18 -11.64
CA ASN A 127 21.07 -11.73 -10.65
C ASN A 127 20.54 -11.89 -9.22
N ASP A 128 19.25 -11.75 -9.00
CA ASP A 128 18.60 -11.75 -7.70
C ASP A 128 18.15 -13.15 -7.25
N THR A 129 19.13 -14.05 -7.07
CA THR A 129 18.87 -15.37 -6.48
C THR A 129 18.43 -15.24 -5.01
N PRO A 130 17.80 -16.26 -4.39
CA PRO A 130 17.45 -16.22 -2.96
C PRO A 130 18.64 -15.86 -2.05
N SER A 131 19.85 -16.38 -2.36
CA SER A 131 21.05 -16.02 -1.57
C SER A 131 21.42 -14.56 -1.72
N ARG A 132 21.28 -13.97 -2.92
CA ARG A 132 21.52 -12.55 -3.15
C ARG A 132 20.49 -11.67 -2.45
N LEU A 133 19.22 -12.06 -2.47
CA LEU A 133 18.15 -11.39 -1.73
C LEU A 133 18.40 -11.42 -0.22
N ARG A 134 18.90 -12.54 0.31
CA ARG A 134 19.29 -12.65 1.74
C ARG A 134 20.45 -11.73 2.07
N GLU A 135 21.48 -11.66 1.22
CA GLU A 135 22.58 -10.71 1.37
C GLU A 135 22.09 -9.25 1.36
N TYR A 136 21.15 -8.93 0.44
CA TYR A 136 20.52 -7.62 0.37
C TYR A 136 19.81 -7.25 1.68
N CYS A 137 19.03 -8.18 2.24
CA CYS A 137 18.41 -8.00 3.56
C CYS A 137 19.46 -7.71 4.65
N GLN A 138 20.59 -8.40 4.63
CA GLN A 138 21.68 -8.17 5.60
C GLN A 138 22.33 -6.79 5.43
N ILE A 139 22.60 -6.36 4.19
CA ILE A 139 23.16 -5.04 3.87
C ILE A 139 22.27 -3.92 4.42
N TYR A 140 20.95 -4.05 4.25
CA TYR A 140 20.00 -3.06 4.73
C TYR A 140 19.53 -3.27 6.18
N ASN A 141 20.08 -4.29 6.89
CA ASN A 141 19.66 -4.68 8.24
C ASN A 141 18.13 -4.84 8.33
N ILE A 142 17.56 -5.63 7.41
CA ILE A 142 16.16 -5.98 7.39
C ILE A 142 16.00 -7.32 8.11
N ASP A 143 15.33 -7.27 9.28
CA ASP A 143 14.95 -8.43 10.09
C ASP A 143 13.47 -8.26 10.45
N ALA A 144 12.62 -8.62 9.50
CA ALA A 144 11.18 -8.44 9.60
C ALA A 144 10.44 -9.70 9.11
N PRO A 145 9.79 -10.46 10.01
CA PRO A 145 9.18 -11.75 9.68
C PRO A 145 7.99 -11.62 8.73
N ASN A 146 7.42 -10.43 8.61
CA ASN A 146 6.34 -10.10 7.68
C ASN A 146 6.82 -9.38 6.41
N TRP A 147 8.11 -9.47 6.06
CA TRP A 147 8.63 -8.89 4.83
C TRP A 147 9.38 -9.93 4.00
N PHE A 148 8.80 -10.29 2.84
CA PHE A 148 9.38 -11.24 1.92
C PHE A 148 9.95 -10.54 0.69
N PHE A 149 11.13 -11.00 0.29
CA PHE A 149 11.81 -10.63 -0.95
C PHE A 149 11.70 -11.80 -1.92
N PHE A 150 11.11 -11.57 -3.07
CA PHE A 150 10.76 -12.61 -4.02
C PHE A 150 11.62 -12.60 -5.27
N THR A 151 11.91 -13.80 -5.79
CA THR A 151 12.51 -14.01 -7.09
C THR A 151 11.81 -15.15 -7.81
N GLY A 152 11.71 -15.08 -9.15
CA GLY A 152 11.03 -16.06 -9.96
C GLY A 152 11.26 -15.85 -11.44
N ASP A 153 10.31 -16.21 -12.30
CA ASP A 153 10.40 -15.93 -13.74
C ASP A 153 10.30 -14.43 -14.03
N GLU A 154 11.24 -13.91 -14.82
CA GLU A 154 11.29 -12.48 -15.15
C GLU A 154 10.02 -12.00 -15.87
N LYS A 155 9.60 -12.75 -16.89
CA LYS A 155 8.44 -12.38 -17.70
C LYS A 155 7.16 -12.40 -16.89
N GLU A 156 6.97 -13.42 -16.04
CA GLU A 156 5.83 -13.50 -15.14
C GLU A 156 5.86 -12.34 -14.12
N THR A 157 7.04 -11.99 -13.60
CA THR A 157 7.18 -10.86 -12.66
C THR A 157 6.87 -9.51 -13.32
N HIS A 158 7.30 -9.30 -14.56
CA HIS A 158 6.96 -8.08 -15.30
C HIS A 158 5.46 -7.99 -15.63
N ILE A 159 4.80 -9.14 -15.88
CA ILE A 159 3.34 -9.18 -16.04
C ILE A 159 2.65 -8.90 -14.70
N LEU A 160 3.14 -9.51 -13.63
CA LEU A 160 2.62 -9.29 -12.28
C LEU A 160 2.74 -7.81 -11.87
N ALA A 161 3.88 -7.16 -12.16
CA ALA A 161 4.10 -5.74 -11.86
C ALA A 161 3.00 -4.85 -12.45
N LYS A 162 2.57 -5.12 -13.67
CA LYS A 162 1.48 -4.36 -14.32
C LYS A 162 0.17 -4.46 -13.54
N SER A 163 -0.11 -5.60 -12.89
CA SER A 163 -1.32 -5.76 -12.09
C SER A 163 -1.29 -4.95 -10.78
N PHE A 164 -0.10 -4.52 -10.36
CA PHE A 164 0.11 -3.58 -9.26
C PHE A 164 0.25 -2.13 -9.74
N PHE A 165 -0.03 -1.86 -11.03
CA PHE A 165 0.19 -0.57 -11.69
C PHE A 165 1.66 -0.12 -11.66
N ASN A 166 2.57 -1.07 -11.55
CA ASN A 166 4.00 -0.83 -11.59
C ASN A 166 4.53 -1.16 -12.98
N GLY A 167 5.26 -0.23 -13.58
CA GLY A 167 6.00 -0.47 -14.82
C GLY A 167 7.30 -1.19 -14.47
N ALA A 168 7.55 -2.34 -15.09
CA ALA A 168 8.81 -3.05 -14.98
C ALA A 168 9.14 -3.67 -16.33
N GLU A 169 10.27 -3.29 -16.92
CA GLU A 169 10.73 -3.81 -18.21
C GLU A 169 12.25 -3.69 -18.36
N ARG A 170 12.83 -4.54 -19.19
CA ARG A 170 14.24 -4.37 -19.58
C ARG A 170 14.38 -3.11 -20.43
N ASP A 171 15.32 -2.26 -20.03
CA ASP A 171 15.72 -1.06 -20.75
C ASP A 171 17.23 -0.89 -20.68
N ASN A 172 17.92 -1.18 -21.78
CA ASN A 172 19.37 -1.07 -21.84
C ASN A 172 19.90 0.38 -21.73
N ASN A 173 19.02 1.38 -21.78
CA ASN A 173 19.37 2.78 -21.56
C ASN A 173 19.14 3.22 -20.12
N ALA A 174 18.43 2.43 -19.31
CA ALA A 174 18.21 2.70 -17.90
C ALA A 174 19.40 2.23 -17.05
N ASP A 175 19.65 2.93 -15.96
CA ASP A 175 20.67 2.57 -14.98
C ASP A 175 20.35 1.18 -14.38
N GLY A 176 21.29 0.24 -14.53
CA GLY A 176 21.10 -1.13 -14.08
C GLY A 176 20.34 -2.03 -15.06
N GLY A 177 19.96 -1.53 -16.26
CA GLY A 177 19.37 -2.34 -17.34
C GLY A 177 17.86 -2.57 -17.25
N PHE A 178 17.18 -1.91 -16.30
CA PHE A 178 15.74 -2.00 -16.12
C PHE A 178 15.11 -0.63 -15.87
N GLY A 179 13.99 -0.35 -16.54
CA GLY A 179 13.07 0.71 -16.20
C GLY A 179 11.99 0.20 -15.24
N HIS A 180 11.81 0.84 -14.10
CA HIS A 180 10.68 0.57 -13.22
C HIS A 180 10.21 1.83 -12.51
N THR A 181 8.95 1.81 -12.06
CA THR A 181 8.39 2.89 -11.25
C THR A 181 8.80 2.71 -9.79
N ASP A 182 8.78 3.81 -9.03
CA ASP A 182 9.09 3.82 -7.60
C ASP A 182 7.86 3.53 -6.71
N TYR A 183 6.86 2.84 -7.22
CA TYR A 183 5.58 2.74 -6.56
C TYR A 183 5.52 1.66 -5.49
N PHE A 184 4.92 2.01 -4.35
CA PHE A 184 4.38 1.10 -3.36
C PHE A 184 2.87 0.97 -3.55
N ALA A 185 2.35 -0.25 -3.56
CA ALA A 185 0.93 -0.54 -3.69
C ALA A 185 0.37 -1.14 -2.41
N ILE A 186 -0.78 -0.63 -1.94
CA ILE A 186 -1.60 -1.31 -0.92
C ILE A 186 -2.57 -2.23 -1.66
N VAL A 187 -2.60 -3.51 -1.26
CA VAL A 187 -3.53 -4.52 -1.76
C VAL A 187 -4.32 -5.08 -0.60
N ASP A 188 -5.64 -5.14 -0.72
CA ASP A 188 -6.51 -5.65 0.33
C ASP A 188 -6.54 -7.19 0.41
N THR A 189 -7.23 -7.73 1.41
CA THR A 189 -7.33 -9.18 1.66
C THR A 189 -8.03 -9.95 0.54
N SER A 190 -8.72 -9.25 -0.35
CA SER A 190 -9.39 -9.81 -1.54
C SER A 190 -8.51 -9.75 -2.80
N GLY A 191 -7.35 -9.07 -2.73
CA GLY A 191 -6.42 -8.90 -3.83
C GLY A 191 -6.71 -7.69 -4.72
N TYR A 192 -7.48 -6.71 -4.24
CA TYR A 192 -7.71 -5.45 -4.94
C TYR A 192 -6.70 -4.40 -4.55
N VAL A 193 -6.15 -3.68 -5.54
CA VAL A 193 -5.27 -2.54 -5.30
C VAL A 193 -6.09 -1.36 -4.78
N ARG A 194 -5.72 -0.84 -3.61
CA ARG A 194 -6.45 0.20 -2.89
C ARG A 194 -5.73 1.55 -2.84
N GLY A 195 -4.46 1.57 -3.17
CA GLY A 195 -3.65 2.78 -3.22
C GLY A 195 -2.29 2.54 -3.86
N ILE A 196 -1.73 3.61 -4.46
CA ILE A 196 -0.41 3.63 -5.09
C ILE A 196 0.29 4.90 -4.63
N TYR A 197 1.54 4.79 -4.20
CA TYR A 197 2.30 5.86 -3.57
C TYR A 197 3.75 5.83 -4.05
N SER A 198 4.38 6.99 -4.22
CA SER A 198 5.82 7.05 -4.51
C SER A 198 6.63 6.56 -3.30
N GLY A 199 7.40 5.50 -3.48
CA GLY A 199 8.26 4.90 -2.45
C GLY A 199 9.57 5.67 -2.24
N THR A 200 9.88 6.65 -3.09
CA THR A 200 11.02 7.58 -2.92
C THR A 200 10.62 8.88 -2.23
N ASN A 201 9.32 9.12 -2.03
CA ASN A 201 8.79 10.32 -1.40
C ASN A 201 8.26 10.00 0.00
N SER A 202 8.96 10.45 1.04
CA SER A 202 8.61 10.18 2.44
C SER A 202 7.22 10.68 2.84
N GLU A 203 6.72 11.79 2.24
CA GLU A 203 5.38 12.28 2.50
C GLU A 203 4.31 11.34 1.93
N GLN A 204 4.53 10.81 0.70
CA GLN A 204 3.65 9.80 0.11
C GLN A 204 3.66 8.49 0.92
N VAL A 205 4.79 8.09 1.47
CA VAL A 205 4.89 6.92 2.36
C VAL A 205 4.17 7.17 3.69
N ASN A 206 4.17 8.40 4.22
CA ASN A 206 3.36 8.74 5.40
C ASN A 206 1.84 8.69 5.10
N ILE A 207 1.43 9.12 3.90
CA ILE A 207 0.03 8.97 3.44
C ILE A 207 -0.31 7.49 3.32
N LEU A 208 0.56 6.67 2.71
CA LEU A 208 0.39 5.21 2.64
C LEU A 208 0.17 4.61 4.03
N GLN A 209 1.01 4.96 5.01
CA GLN A 209 0.86 4.48 6.40
C GLN A 209 -0.50 4.84 7.00
N SER A 210 -0.94 6.08 6.81
CA SER A 210 -2.25 6.54 7.28
C SER A 210 -3.39 5.77 6.61
N ASP A 211 -3.32 5.59 5.30
CA ASP A 211 -4.33 4.89 4.52
C ASP A 211 -4.37 3.38 4.83
N LEU A 212 -3.20 2.75 5.05
CA LEU A 212 -3.10 1.37 5.50
C LEU A 212 -3.80 1.16 6.85
N ARG A 213 -3.51 2.00 7.83
CA ARG A 213 -4.17 1.97 9.15
C ARG A 213 -5.67 2.21 9.04
N LYS A 214 -6.08 3.12 8.19
CA LYS A 214 -7.47 3.44 7.92
C LYS A 214 -8.21 2.26 7.29
N LEU A 215 -7.64 1.64 6.27
CA LEU A 215 -8.18 0.44 5.61
C LEU A 215 -8.41 -0.68 6.64
N LEU A 216 -7.38 -0.98 7.44
CA LEU A 216 -7.44 -2.03 8.45
C LEU A 216 -8.51 -1.74 9.51
N LYS A 217 -8.60 -0.50 9.96
CA LYS A 217 -9.60 -0.10 10.97
C LYS A 217 -11.03 -0.13 10.42
N THR A 218 -11.25 0.42 9.22
CA THR A 218 -12.60 0.63 8.70
C THR A 218 -13.22 -0.61 8.09
N GLU A 219 -12.43 -1.43 7.40
CA GLU A 219 -12.94 -2.59 6.68
C GLU A 219 -12.70 -3.91 7.42
N TYR A 220 -11.67 -3.98 8.29
CA TYR A 220 -11.32 -5.21 9.00
C TYR A 220 -11.42 -5.12 10.53
N GLY A 221 -11.77 -3.94 11.08
CA GLY A 221 -11.93 -3.76 12.53
C GLY A 221 -10.63 -3.85 13.33
N VAL A 222 -9.48 -3.78 12.65
CA VAL A 222 -8.15 -3.85 13.28
C VAL A 222 -7.78 -2.48 13.85
N ILE A 223 -7.52 -2.45 15.15
CA ILE A 223 -7.05 -1.25 15.86
C ILE A 223 -5.62 -1.52 16.30
N GLY A 224 -4.65 -0.96 15.60
CA GLY A 224 -3.25 -1.02 16.01
C GLY A 224 -3.03 -0.34 17.36
N SER A 225 -2.01 -0.75 18.07
CA SER A 225 -1.56 -0.04 19.28
C SER A 225 -0.87 1.28 18.85
N LYS A 226 -1.17 2.35 19.58
CA LYS A 226 -0.45 3.63 19.43
C LYS A 226 0.93 3.55 20.09
#